data_ae0e757e4c96567bd447f330e5bc4772
#
_entry.id   ae0e757e4c96567bd447f330e5bc4772
#
_cell.length_a   1.000
_cell.length_b   1.000
_cell.length_c   1.000
_cell.angle_alpha   90.00
_cell.angle_beta   90.00
_cell.angle_gamma   90.00
#
_symmetry.space_group_name_H-M   'P 1'
#
loop_
_entity.id
_entity.type
_entity.pdbx_description
1 polymer ?
#
loop_
_entity_poly.entity_id
_entity_poly.type
_entity_poly.pdbx_seq_one_letter_code
_entity_poly.pdbx_strand_id
1 'polypeptide(L)'
;MPEHLAESDVVLRGLTAADLPELARLMAEIEAVDRTDEHYSLADLEEEYADPLLEPERDWVGAFAGDRLVGHTQVVPRTPSEGSLKMYSGGGVHPDHRGQGIGTRLVEAMVARMRERHRTVAPDHLGILTAGGLTDNHPQRDLFADVGLVPERYNLVMGVPRLDPTEVGPLPAGLRIRPYDPERDAEALRVAHNTAFLGHHPNFSTWDAAMWEQWVTGSRNFRPHLSFLVVDDSREGAIAAYVQTNEYDAVQEATGLREAYVAKVGTLPEHRGRGLASTLLRHVLEACRAEGFDRACLDVDSENPSGALGVYERAGFVLEKHFTDYVLRVPPLED
;
A
#
# COMPACT_ATOMS: atom_id res chain seq x y z
N MET A 1 -17.65 28.22 19.44
CA MET A 1 -16.60 27.55 20.25
C MET A 1 -16.95 26.06 20.23
N PRO A 2 -16.10 25.18 19.68
CA PRO A 2 -16.37 23.75 19.83
C PRO A 2 -16.37 23.40 21.31
N GLU A 3 -17.41 22.70 21.78
CA GLU A 3 -17.45 22.14 23.13
C GLU A 3 -16.29 21.14 23.23
N HIS A 4 -15.37 21.39 24.16
CA HIS A 4 -14.38 20.41 24.56
C HIS A 4 -15.13 19.23 25.19
N LEU A 5 -15.26 18.14 24.42
CA LEU A 5 -15.74 16.87 24.98
C LEU A 5 -14.73 16.44 26.05
N ALA A 6 -15.21 16.03 27.22
CA ALA A 6 -14.34 15.46 28.22
C ALA A 6 -13.78 14.12 27.68
N GLU A 7 -12.54 13.77 28.01
CA GLU A 7 -11.87 12.52 27.62
C GLU A 7 -12.73 11.25 27.90
N SER A 8 -13.67 11.37 28.83
CA SER A 8 -14.63 10.33 29.24
C SER A 8 -15.77 10.08 28.25
N ASP A 9 -16.00 10.96 27.25
CA ASP A 9 -17.18 10.88 26.41
C ASP A 9 -16.91 10.14 25.08
N VAL A 10 -15.66 9.75 24.80
CA VAL A 10 -15.26 8.99 23.61
C VAL A 10 -15.11 7.52 23.96
N VAL A 11 -15.88 6.65 23.28
CA VAL A 11 -15.87 5.20 23.45
C VAL A 11 -15.10 4.55 22.31
N LEU A 12 -14.17 3.63 22.62
CA LEU A 12 -13.53 2.77 21.63
C LEU A 12 -14.30 1.45 21.54
N ARG A 13 -14.64 1.04 20.33
CA ARG A 13 -15.20 -0.28 20.03
C ARG A 13 -14.75 -0.80 18.68
N GLY A 14 -14.91 -2.10 18.47
CA GLY A 14 -14.73 -2.72 17.16
C GLY A 14 -15.68 -2.12 16.11
N LEU A 15 -15.19 -1.99 14.90
CA LEU A 15 -16.00 -1.58 13.75
C LEU A 15 -16.70 -2.81 13.17
N THR A 16 -17.98 -2.63 12.84
CA THR A 16 -18.79 -3.61 12.11
C THR A 16 -18.94 -3.20 10.65
N ALA A 17 -19.42 -4.10 9.79
CA ALA A 17 -19.72 -3.76 8.40
C ALA A 17 -20.69 -2.57 8.26
N ALA A 18 -21.59 -2.39 9.24
CA ALA A 18 -22.52 -1.25 9.26
C ALA A 18 -21.83 0.11 9.52
N ASP A 19 -20.62 0.12 10.05
CA ASP A 19 -19.84 1.33 10.32
C ASP A 19 -19.00 1.78 9.12
N LEU A 20 -18.84 0.96 8.08
CA LEU A 20 -17.96 1.26 6.92
C LEU A 20 -18.33 2.55 6.17
N PRO A 21 -19.63 2.91 5.98
CA PRO A 21 -19.97 4.19 5.38
C PRO A 21 -19.48 5.39 6.21
N GLU A 22 -19.55 5.27 7.55
CA GLU A 22 -19.09 6.31 8.47
C GLU A 22 -17.55 6.38 8.51
N LEU A 23 -16.88 5.23 8.35
CA LEU A 23 -15.43 5.16 8.22
C LEU A 23 -14.96 5.82 6.93
N ALA A 24 -15.61 5.55 5.79
CA ALA A 24 -15.29 6.21 4.51
C ALA A 24 -15.43 7.74 4.62
N ARG A 25 -16.51 8.21 5.26
CA ARG A 25 -16.70 9.64 5.53
C ARG A 25 -15.57 10.22 6.40
N LEU A 26 -15.23 9.56 7.51
CA LEU A 26 -14.16 9.99 8.40
C LEU A 26 -12.81 10.06 7.68
N MET A 27 -12.46 9.04 6.89
CA MET A 27 -11.20 9.02 6.14
C MET A 27 -11.13 10.17 5.13
N ALA A 28 -12.22 10.45 4.43
CA ALA A 28 -12.29 11.60 3.51
C ALA A 28 -12.13 12.95 4.23
N GLU A 29 -12.71 13.11 5.42
CA GLU A 29 -12.56 14.33 6.24
C GLU A 29 -11.14 14.51 6.79
N ILE A 30 -10.46 13.40 7.14
CA ILE A 30 -9.04 13.40 7.53
C ILE A 30 -8.18 13.79 6.33
N GLU A 31 -8.40 13.14 5.18
CA GLU A 31 -7.62 13.36 3.95
C GLU A 31 -7.72 14.82 3.45
N ALA A 32 -8.89 15.43 3.55
CA ALA A 32 -9.09 16.84 3.16
C ALA A 32 -8.14 17.82 3.90
N VAL A 33 -7.65 17.43 5.08
CA VAL A 33 -6.73 18.23 5.90
C VAL A 33 -5.29 17.73 5.78
N ASP A 34 -5.08 16.42 5.88
CA ASP A 34 -3.75 15.82 5.97
C ASP A 34 -3.07 15.69 4.60
N ARG A 35 -3.86 15.58 3.51
CA ARG A 35 -3.38 15.55 2.13
C ARG A 35 -2.32 14.47 1.89
N THR A 36 -2.64 13.27 2.34
CA THR A 36 -1.80 12.09 2.14
C THR A 36 -1.89 11.55 0.71
N ASP A 37 -2.94 11.92 -0.04
CA ASP A 37 -3.42 11.37 -1.31
C ASP A 37 -3.92 9.91 -1.17
N GLU A 38 -4.27 9.50 0.05
CA GLU A 38 -4.89 8.22 0.33
C GLU A 38 -6.42 8.36 0.31
N HIS A 39 -7.03 7.90 -0.77
CA HIS A 39 -8.48 7.98 -0.97
C HIS A 39 -9.08 6.57 -0.98
N TYR A 40 -10.13 6.38 -0.19
CA TYR A 40 -10.84 5.12 -0.07
C TYR A 40 -12.33 5.30 -0.37
N SER A 41 -12.85 4.50 -1.28
CA SER A 41 -14.29 4.36 -1.48
C SER A 41 -14.88 3.37 -0.46
N LEU A 42 -16.22 3.39 -0.28
CA LEU A 42 -16.87 2.36 0.53
C LEU A 42 -16.56 0.95 0.00
N ALA A 43 -16.51 0.78 -1.32
CA ALA A 43 -16.23 -0.53 -1.92
C ALA A 43 -14.79 -1.01 -1.67
N ASP A 44 -13.81 -0.10 -1.56
CA ASP A 44 -12.44 -0.47 -1.16
C ASP A 44 -12.42 -0.96 0.29
N LEU A 45 -13.13 -0.27 1.19
CA LEU A 45 -13.23 -0.68 2.59
C LEU A 45 -13.99 -1.99 2.77
N GLU A 46 -15.03 -2.24 1.99
CA GLU A 46 -15.75 -3.51 1.99
C GLU A 46 -14.86 -4.67 1.50
N GLU A 47 -14.05 -4.46 0.47
CA GLU A 47 -13.07 -5.44 -0.03
C GLU A 47 -12.01 -5.76 1.05
N GLU A 48 -11.44 -4.73 1.68
CA GLU A 48 -10.46 -4.91 2.76
C GLU A 48 -11.07 -5.58 3.99
N TYR A 49 -12.28 -5.17 4.39
CA TYR A 49 -12.99 -5.72 5.54
C TYR A 49 -13.34 -7.21 5.37
N ALA A 50 -13.47 -7.66 4.12
CA ALA A 50 -13.74 -9.05 3.77
C ALA A 50 -12.48 -9.94 3.71
N ASP A 51 -11.29 -9.42 4.00
CA ASP A 51 -10.05 -10.21 4.01
C ASP A 51 -10.19 -11.39 4.99
N PRO A 52 -10.01 -12.65 4.53
CA PRO A 52 -10.17 -13.84 5.36
C PRO A 52 -9.17 -13.95 6.51
N LEU A 53 -8.09 -13.18 6.51
CA LEU A 53 -7.11 -13.14 7.61
C LEU A 53 -7.57 -12.23 8.76
N LEU A 54 -8.56 -11.37 8.54
CA LEU A 54 -9.07 -10.45 9.57
C LEU A 54 -10.04 -11.14 10.55
N GLU A 55 -10.05 -10.62 11.75
CA GLU A 55 -11.15 -10.67 12.72
C GLU A 55 -11.72 -9.24 12.82
N PRO A 56 -12.57 -8.80 11.87
CA PRO A 56 -12.77 -7.37 11.60
C PRO A 56 -13.16 -6.55 12.84
N GLU A 57 -14.12 -7.03 13.66
CA GLU A 57 -14.58 -6.31 14.87
C GLU A 57 -13.52 -6.23 15.99
N ARG A 58 -12.39 -6.92 15.82
CA ARG A 58 -11.25 -6.87 16.75
C ARG A 58 -10.05 -6.18 16.16
N ASP A 59 -9.85 -6.33 14.84
CA ASP A 59 -8.70 -5.78 14.11
C ASP A 59 -8.95 -4.32 13.70
N TRP A 60 -10.21 -3.92 13.55
CA TRP A 60 -10.59 -2.55 13.20
C TRP A 60 -11.32 -1.90 14.39
N VAL A 61 -10.76 -0.83 14.93
CA VAL A 61 -11.26 -0.14 16.11
C VAL A 61 -11.63 1.30 15.77
N GLY A 62 -12.85 1.70 16.13
CA GLY A 62 -13.34 3.06 16.01
C GLY A 62 -13.42 3.78 17.36
N ALA A 63 -13.17 5.08 17.35
CA ALA A 63 -13.40 5.99 18.46
C ALA A 63 -14.68 6.78 18.17
N PHE A 64 -15.67 6.66 19.05
CA PHE A 64 -17.01 7.25 18.89
C PHE A 64 -17.26 8.34 19.92
N ALA A 65 -17.64 9.53 19.45
CA ALA A 65 -18.20 10.60 20.27
C ALA A 65 -19.73 10.60 20.10
N GLY A 66 -20.44 10.00 21.05
CA GLY A 66 -21.83 9.59 20.85
C GLY A 66 -21.94 8.58 19.72
N ASP A 67 -22.76 8.88 18.70
CA ASP A 67 -22.93 8.01 17.53
C ASP A 67 -21.97 8.33 16.38
N ARG A 68 -21.18 9.40 16.48
CA ARG A 68 -20.25 9.83 15.43
C ARG A 68 -18.90 9.16 15.57
N LEU A 69 -18.42 8.54 14.49
CA LEU A 69 -17.05 8.05 14.40
C LEU A 69 -16.09 9.24 14.20
N VAL A 70 -15.15 9.41 15.13
CA VAL A 70 -14.20 10.54 15.17
C VAL A 70 -12.74 10.12 15.12
N GLY A 71 -12.47 8.81 15.10
CA GLY A 71 -11.13 8.27 14.91
C GLY A 71 -11.19 6.78 14.64
N HIS A 72 -10.17 6.26 14.01
CA HIS A 72 -10.05 4.82 13.75
C HIS A 72 -8.61 4.36 13.78
N THR A 73 -8.42 3.05 13.96
CA THR A 73 -7.17 2.33 13.70
C THR A 73 -7.48 0.91 13.26
N GLN A 74 -6.55 0.30 12.55
CA GLN A 74 -6.69 -1.07 12.09
C GLN A 74 -5.37 -1.83 12.21
N VAL A 75 -5.44 -3.16 12.34
CA VAL A 75 -4.31 -4.08 12.27
C VAL A 75 -4.60 -5.11 11.19
N VAL A 76 -3.83 -5.11 10.11
CA VAL A 76 -4.00 -6.01 8.97
C VAL A 76 -2.86 -7.04 8.97
N PRO A 77 -3.13 -8.29 9.40
CA PRO A 77 -2.12 -9.33 9.46
C PRO A 77 -1.79 -9.86 8.06
N ARG A 78 -0.62 -10.49 7.97
CA ARG A 78 -0.23 -11.32 6.81
C ARG A 78 -0.07 -12.77 7.28
N THR A 79 -0.12 -13.71 6.36
CA THR A 79 0.20 -15.10 6.65
C THR A 79 1.61 -15.18 7.23
N PRO A 80 1.80 -15.88 8.36
CA PRO A 80 3.14 -16.07 8.93
C PRO A 80 4.10 -16.71 7.92
N SER A 81 5.29 -16.16 7.77
CA SER A 81 6.28 -16.66 6.83
C SER A 81 7.70 -16.32 7.28
N GLU A 82 8.66 -17.18 6.94
CA GLU A 82 10.08 -16.95 7.20
C GLU A 82 10.40 -16.58 8.66
N GLY A 83 9.68 -17.20 9.62
CA GLY A 83 9.86 -16.96 11.05
C GLY A 83 9.33 -15.62 11.54
N SER A 84 8.48 -14.95 10.77
CA SER A 84 7.86 -13.69 11.16
C SER A 84 6.36 -13.65 10.92
N LEU A 85 5.63 -12.95 11.79
CA LEU A 85 4.25 -12.52 11.59
C LEU A 85 4.26 -11.01 11.34
N LYS A 86 4.05 -10.61 10.09
CA LYS A 86 3.97 -9.20 9.68
C LYS A 86 2.53 -8.70 9.80
N MET A 87 2.37 -7.51 10.34
CA MET A 87 1.10 -6.80 10.48
C MET A 87 1.30 -5.35 10.04
N TYR A 88 0.32 -4.81 9.35
CA TYR A 88 0.30 -3.42 8.93
C TYR A 88 -0.81 -2.68 9.65
N SER A 89 -0.63 -1.39 9.86
CA SER A 89 -1.62 -0.57 10.53
C SER A 89 -1.74 0.79 9.86
N GLY A 90 -2.97 1.28 9.83
CA GLY A 90 -3.33 2.65 9.49
C GLY A 90 -4.29 3.19 10.53
N GLY A 91 -4.58 4.46 10.42
CA GLY A 91 -5.54 5.11 11.30
C GLY A 91 -5.41 6.62 11.34
N GLY A 92 -6.42 7.27 11.91
CA GLY A 92 -6.42 8.70 12.04
C GLY A 92 -7.49 9.20 13.00
N VAL A 93 -7.37 10.48 13.35
CA VAL A 93 -8.34 11.18 14.19
C VAL A 93 -8.87 12.39 13.41
N HIS A 94 -10.19 12.56 13.41
CA HIS A 94 -10.86 13.72 12.81
C HIS A 94 -10.18 15.02 13.27
N PRO A 95 -9.89 15.97 12.37
CA PRO A 95 -9.12 17.18 12.71
C PRO A 95 -9.68 17.95 13.93
N ASP A 96 -11.00 18.09 14.04
CA ASP A 96 -11.66 18.81 15.14
C ASP A 96 -11.59 18.08 16.50
N HIS A 97 -11.19 16.80 16.50
CA HIS A 97 -11.09 15.98 17.70
C HIS A 97 -9.64 15.63 18.09
N ARG A 98 -8.65 16.24 17.42
CA ARG A 98 -7.22 16.09 17.76
C ARG A 98 -6.87 16.81 19.06
N GLY A 99 -5.76 16.40 19.69
CA GLY A 99 -5.29 16.98 20.95
C GLY A 99 -6.13 16.62 22.18
N GLN A 100 -7.02 15.62 22.06
CA GLN A 100 -7.93 15.17 23.13
C GLN A 100 -7.63 13.74 23.63
N GLY A 101 -6.40 13.24 23.40
CA GLY A 101 -5.97 11.89 23.83
C GLY A 101 -6.51 10.73 22.98
N ILE A 102 -7.38 10.97 21.98
CA ILE A 102 -7.99 9.91 21.16
C ILE A 102 -6.93 9.14 20.38
N GLY A 103 -5.96 9.85 19.77
CA GLY A 103 -4.87 9.23 19.03
C GLY A 103 -4.03 8.28 19.91
N THR A 104 -3.71 8.69 21.10
CA THR A 104 -2.98 7.86 22.09
C THR A 104 -3.72 6.56 22.36
N ARG A 105 -5.02 6.64 22.68
CA ARG A 105 -5.85 5.45 22.96
C ARG A 105 -5.97 4.51 21.76
N LEU A 106 -6.06 5.06 20.53
CA LEU A 106 -6.11 4.26 19.30
C LEU A 106 -4.78 3.53 19.05
N VAL A 107 -3.65 4.21 19.21
CA VAL A 107 -2.32 3.62 19.04
C VAL A 107 -2.05 2.56 20.12
N GLU A 108 -2.45 2.78 21.35
CA GLU A 108 -2.38 1.77 22.42
C GLU A 108 -3.23 0.53 22.09
N ALA A 109 -4.47 0.72 21.59
CA ALA A 109 -5.34 -0.37 21.16
C ALA A 109 -4.73 -1.16 20.00
N MET A 110 -4.14 -0.49 19.03
CA MET A 110 -3.40 -1.07 17.90
C MET A 110 -2.26 -1.98 18.39
N VAL A 111 -1.41 -1.48 19.29
CA VAL A 111 -0.30 -2.25 19.84
C VAL A 111 -0.78 -3.42 20.68
N ALA A 112 -1.83 -3.23 21.48
CA ALA A 112 -2.44 -4.31 22.26
C ALA A 112 -2.97 -5.43 21.34
N ARG A 113 -3.64 -5.07 20.26
CA ARG A 113 -4.16 -6.02 19.26
C ARG A 113 -3.04 -6.77 18.53
N MET A 114 -2.00 -6.06 18.11
CA MET A 114 -0.80 -6.68 17.52
C MET A 114 -0.20 -7.75 18.44
N ARG A 115 -0.01 -7.44 19.71
CA ARG A 115 0.54 -8.38 20.69
C ARG A 115 -0.39 -9.58 20.93
N GLU A 116 -1.70 -9.37 20.88
CA GLU A 116 -2.68 -10.44 20.97
C GLU A 116 -2.60 -11.37 19.76
N ARG A 117 -2.60 -10.80 18.53
CA ARG A 117 -2.44 -11.56 17.28
C ARG A 117 -1.14 -12.38 17.30
N HIS A 118 -0.05 -11.77 17.70
CA HIS A 118 1.24 -12.46 17.81
C HIS A 118 1.13 -13.69 18.73
N ARG A 119 0.57 -13.53 19.93
CA ARG A 119 0.43 -14.65 20.90
C ARG A 119 -0.48 -15.78 20.41
N THR A 120 -1.52 -15.45 19.62
CA THR A 120 -2.55 -16.44 19.25
C THR A 120 -2.31 -17.09 17.90
N VAL A 121 -1.62 -16.40 16.97
CA VAL A 121 -1.43 -16.85 15.59
C VAL A 121 -0.06 -17.48 15.38
N ALA A 122 0.99 -16.84 15.87
CA ALA A 122 2.38 -17.29 15.65
C ALA A 122 3.28 -16.86 16.81
N PRO A 123 3.11 -17.44 18.01
CA PRO A 123 3.86 -17.04 19.19
C PRO A 123 5.36 -17.33 19.11
N ASP A 124 5.76 -18.30 18.31
CA ASP A 124 7.13 -18.72 18.05
C ASP A 124 7.83 -17.91 16.93
N HIS A 125 7.11 -16.96 16.30
CA HIS A 125 7.64 -16.09 15.26
C HIS A 125 8.00 -14.72 15.80
N LEU A 126 8.82 -13.96 15.07
CA LEU A 126 9.01 -12.52 15.32
C LEU A 126 7.75 -11.75 14.92
N GLY A 127 7.07 -11.11 15.86
CA GLY A 127 5.96 -10.20 15.57
C GLY A 127 6.49 -8.86 15.06
N ILE A 128 6.00 -8.39 13.90
CA ILE A 128 6.40 -7.12 13.28
C ILE A 128 5.13 -6.33 12.96
N LEU A 129 4.95 -5.17 13.62
CA LEU A 129 3.92 -4.20 13.27
C LEU A 129 4.56 -3.03 12.54
N THR A 130 4.04 -2.70 11.36
CA THR A 130 4.44 -1.53 10.58
C THR A 130 3.27 -0.55 10.49
N ALA A 131 3.51 0.72 10.84
CA ALA A 131 2.56 1.81 10.69
C ALA A 131 3.23 2.96 9.95
N GLY A 132 2.58 3.49 8.91
CA GLY A 132 3.11 4.58 8.09
C GLY A 132 2.52 5.94 8.43
N GLY A 133 3.19 6.99 7.98
CA GLY A 133 2.70 8.36 8.04
C GLY A 133 3.60 9.33 7.30
N LEU A 134 3.08 10.53 6.99
CA LEU A 134 3.89 11.59 6.40
C LEU A 134 5.09 11.89 7.30
N THR A 135 6.28 11.99 6.71
CA THR A 135 7.54 12.18 7.43
C THR A 135 7.55 13.46 8.30
N ASP A 136 6.83 14.47 7.90
CA ASP A 136 6.70 15.74 8.60
C ASP A 136 5.51 15.79 9.60
N ASN A 137 4.75 14.70 9.74
CA ASN A 137 3.71 14.58 10.77
C ASN A 137 4.34 14.30 12.15
N HIS A 138 4.90 15.33 12.76
CA HIS A 138 5.57 15.23 14.06
C HIS A 138 4.67 14.72 15.19
N PRO A 139 3.39 15.16 15.32
CA PRO A 139 2.49 14.61 16.33
C PRO A 139 2.29 13.11 16.23
N GLN A 140 2.14 12.57 15.02
CA GLN A 140 2.00 11.12 14.80
C GLN A 140 3.30 10.37 15.16
N ARG A 141 4.45 10.90 14.75
CA ARG A 141 5.77 10.35 15.11
C ARG A 141 5.92 10.23 16.63
N ASP A 142 5.56 11.27 17.36
CA ASP A 142 5.71 11.31 18.82
C ASP A 142 4.78 10.28 19.48
N LEU A 143 3.52 10.15 19.01
CA LEU A 143 2.60 9.08 19.43
C LEU A 143 3.16 7.67 19.20
N PHE A 144 3.77 7.44 18.04
CA PHE A 144 4.38 6.14 17.71
C PHE A 144 5.58 5.85 18.60
N ALA A 145 6.42 6.85 18.87
CA ALA A 145 7.59 6.72 19.76
C ALA A 145 7.18 6.36 21.20
N ASP A 146 6.09 6.94 21.72
CA ASP A 146 5.57 6.70 23.07
C ASP A 146 5.16 5.23 23.30
N VAL A 147 4.77 4.51 22.24
CA VAL A 147 4.42 3.08 22.32
C VAL A 147 5.53 2.15 21.82
N GLY A 148 6.70 2.69 21.48
CA GLY A 148 7.89 1.94 21.11
C GLY A 148 8.02 1.60 19.62
N LEU A 149 7.23 2.20 18.73
CA LEU A 149 7.51 2.15 17.31
C LEU A 149 8.71 3.06 16.98
N VAL A 150 9.60 2.58 16.14
CA VAL A 150 10.79 3.32 15.70
C VAL A 150 10.78 3.52 14.19
N PRO A 151 11.27 4.65 13.66
CA PRO A 151 11.36 4.84 12.21
C PRO A 151 12.34 3.83 11.62
N GLU A 152 11.98 3.20 10.51
CA GLU A 152 12.80 2.17 9.89
C GLU A 152 12.97 2.37 8.39
N ARG A 153 11.95 2.90 7.70
CA ARG A 153 11.98 3.04 6.24
C ARG A 153 11.39 4.38 5.82
N TYR A 154 11.86 4.83 4.69
CA TYR A 154 11.41 6.06 4.08
C TYR A 154 10.89 5.75 2.67
N ASN A 155 9.62 5.96 2.45
CA ASN A 155 8.96 5.75 1.18
C ASN A 155 8.70 7.09 0.50
N LEU A 156 8.87 7.11 -0.81
CA LEU A 156 8.65 8.28 -1.65
C LEU A 156 7.43 8.03 -2.53
N VAL A 157 6.45 8.90 -2.48
CA VAL A 157 5.40 8.96 -3.48
C VAL A 157 5.90 9.82 -4.62
N MET A 158 5.91 9.25 -5.82
CA MET A 158 6.33 9.95 -7.03
C MET A 158 5.18 9.99 -8.03
N GLY A 159 5.02 11.12 -8.71
CA GLY A 159 3.96 11.31 -9.70
C GLY A 159 4.44 11.85 -11.05
N VAL A 160 3.67 11.56 -12.09
CA VAL A 160 3.66 12.27 -13.37
C VAL A 160 2.39 13.13 -13.36
N PRO A 161 2.49 14.43 -13.03
CA PRO A 161 1.32 15.28 -12.76
C PRO A 161 0.39 15.45 -13.95
N ARG A 162 0.91 15.23 -15.17
CA ARG A 162 0.16 15.22 -16.41
C ARG A 162 0.78 14.25 -17.41
N LEU A 163 -0.04 13.40 -17.99
CA LEU A 163 0.41 12.46 -19.02
C LEU A 163 0.51 13.15 -20.39
N ASP A 164 1.71 13.58 -20.74
CA ASP A 164 2.02 14.09 -22.08
C ASP A 164 2.49 12.95 -23.01
N PRO A 165 2.38 13.10 -24.36
CA PRO A 165 2.89 12.12 -25.30
C PRO A 165 4.35 11.77 -25.02
N THR A 166 4.64 10.49 -24.89
CA THR A 166 5.97 10.00 -24.50
C THR A 166 6.52 9.06 -25.55
N GLU A 167 7.76 9.30 -25.98
CA GLU A 167 8.44 8.38 -26.91
C GLU A 167 8.86 7.10 -26.17
N VAL A 168 8.36 5.97 -26.67
CA VAL A 168 8.74 4.64 -26.20
C VAL A 168 9.98 4.18 -26.97
N GLY A 169 11.12 4.09 -26.26
CA GLY A 169 12.36 3.62 -26.87
C GLY A 169 12.28 2.15 -27.32
N PRO A 170 13.19 1.73 -28.23
CA PRO A 170 13.22 0.36 -28.71
C PRO A 170 13.64 -0.63 -27.60
N LEU A 171 13.12 -1.85 -27.67
CA LEU A 171 13.60 -2.95 -26.87
C LEU A 171 14.84 -3.62 -27.49
N PRO A 172 15.68 -4.28 -26.68
CA PRO A 172 16.71 -5.18 -27.19
C PRO A 172 16.11 -6.29 -28.06
N ALA A 173 16.88 -6.75 -29.05
CA ALA A 173 16.46 -7.82 -29.96
C ALA A 173 16.02 -9.08 -29.18
N GLY A 174 14.96 -9.73 -29.66
CA GLY A 174 14.37 -10.92 -29.05
C GLY A 174 13.41 -10.64 -27.88
N LEU A 175 13.23 -9.37 -27.51
CA LEU A 175 12.25 -8.97 -26.47
C LEU A 175 11.11 -8.19 -27.10
N ARG A 176 9.90 -8.37 -26.58
CA ARG A 176 8.71 -7.61 -27.00
C ARG A 176 7.83 -7.27 -25.82
N ILE A 177 7.11 -6.15 -25.92
CA ILE A 177 6.05 -5.78 -24.98
C ILE A 177 4.74 -6.41 -25.44
N ARG A 178 3.97 -6.89 -24.47
CA ARG A 178 2.59 -7.29 -24.65
C ARG A 178 1.76 -6.99 -23.40
N PRO A 179 0.44 -6.80 -23.53
CA PRO A 179 -0.44 -6.71 -22.38
C PRO A 179 -0.42 -8.01 -21.57
N TYR A 180 -0.68 -7.88 -20.28
CA TYR A 180 -0.94 -8.99 -19.37
C TYR A 180 -2.27 -9.66 -19.73
N ASP A 181 -2.28 -10.98 -19.68
CA ASP A 181 -3.44 -11.81 -19.93
C ASP A 181 -3.74 -12.63 -18.66
N PRO A 182 -4.87 -12.36 -17.95
CA PRO A 182 -5.17 -13.01 -16.67
C PRO A 182 -5.22 -14.55 -16.75
N GLU A 183 -5.74 -15.11 -17.86
CA GLU A 183 -5.88 -16.56 -17.99
C GLU A 183 -4.55 -17.26 -18.22
N ARG A 184 -3.62 -16.61 -18.92
CA ARG A 184 -2.32 -17.19 -19.27
C ARG A 184 -1.21 -16.88 -18.28
N ASP A 185 -1.21 -15.65 -17.74
CA ASP A 185 -0.02 -15.07 -17.12
C ASP A 185 -0.07 -15.01 -15.60
N ALA A 186 -1.21 -15.30 -14.95
CA ALA A 186 -1.40 -15.07 -13.52
C ALA A 186 -0.30 -15.73 -12.66
N GLU A 187 -0.08 -17.02 -12.83
CA GLU A 187 0.94 -17.75 -12.07
C GLU A 187 2.36 -17.37 -12.51
N ALA A 188 2.59 -17.19 -13.81
CA ALA A 188 3.90 -16.78 -14.32
C ALA A 188 4.31 -15.39 -13.79
N LEU A 189 3.36 -14.46 -13.70
CA LEU A 189 3.61 -13.13 -13.15
C LEU A 189 3.88 -13.16 -11.64
N ARG A 190 3.15 -14.00 -10.87
CA ARG A 190 3.42 -14.20 -9.45
C ARG A 190 4.84 -14.73 -9.20
N VAL A 191 5.23 -15.75 -9.96
CA VAL A 191 6.60 -16.32 -9.89
C VAL A 191 7.66 -15.28 -10.28
N ALA A 192 7.41 -14.52 -11.37
CA ALA A 192 8.29 -13.44 -11.79
C ALA A 192 8.42 -12.34 -10.73
N HIS A 193 7.30 -11.98 -10.06
CA HIS A 193 7.30 -11.02 -8.95
C HIS A 193 8.18 -11.52 -7.81
N ASN A 194 7.92 -12.73 -7.30
CA ASN A 194 8.71 -13.31 -6.21
C ASN A 194 10.19 -13.35 -6.57
N THR A 195 10.53 -13.75 -7.80
CA THR A 195 11.93 -13.80 -8.28
C THR A 195 12.57 -12.42 -8.37
N ALA A 196 11.81 -11.43 -8.87
CA ALA A 196 12.32 -10.08 -9.03
C ALA A 196 12.59 -9.37 -7.70
N PHE A 197 11.81 -9.69 -6.65
CA PHE A 197 11.94 -9.05 -5.35
C PHE A 197 12.74 -9.85 -4.33
N LEU A 198 12.96 -11.16 -4.58
CA LEU A 198 13.76 -11.99 -3.69
C LEU A 198 15.20 -11.45 -3.58
N GLY A 199 15.63 -11.18 -2.36
CA GLY A 199 16.97 -10.62 -2.07
C GLY A 199 17.13 -9.12 -2.36
N HIS A 200 16.10 -8.43 -2.88
CA HIS A 200 16.12 -6.98 -3.01
C HIS A 200 15.75 -6.25 -1.73
N HIS A 201 15.01 -6.92 -0.88
CA HIS A 201 14.37 -6.30 0.26
C HIS A 201 14.52 -7.23 1.48
N PRO A 202 15.19 -6.82 2.57
CA PRO A 202 15.39 -7.68 3.73
C PRO A 202 14.06 -8.18 4.35
N ASN A 203 12.97 -7.43 4.15
CA ASN A 203 11.65 -7.79 4.67
C ASN A 203 10.69 -8.31 3.59
N PHE A 204 11.15 -8.61 2.37
CA PHE A 204 10.29 -9.20 1.36
C PHE A 204 9.99 -10.65 1.73
N SER A 205 8.71 -11.00 1.74
CA SER A 205 8.24 -12.38 1.82
C SER A 205 7.61 -12.77 0.49
N THR A 206 7.83 -14.01 0.07
CA THR A 206 7.20 -14.50 -1.15
C THR A 206 5.69 -14.56 -1.01
N TRP A 207 5.00 -14.20 -2.08
CA TRP A 207 3.55 -14.23 -2.15
C TRP A 207 3.09 -15.59 -2.66
N ASP A 208 2.26 -16.27 -1.89
CA ASP A 208 1.57 -17.47 -2.34
C ASP A 208 0.43 -17.13 -3.31
N ALA A 209 -0.22 -18.16 -3.87
CA ALA A 209 -1.27 -17.94 -4.87
C ALA A 209 -2.50 -17.23 -4.28
N ALA A 210 -2.87 -17.55 -3.03
CA ALA A 210 -4.06 -16.96 -2.41
C ALA A 210 -3.83 -15.47 -2.09
N MET A 211 -2.66 -15.13 -1.53
CA MET A 211 -2.29 -13.75 -1.28
C MET A 211 -2.16 -12.95 -2.58
N TRP A 212 -1.59 -13.56 -3.65
CA TRP A 212 -1.48 -12.92 -4.94
C TRP A 212 -2.84 -12.65 -5.58
N GLU A 213 -3.77 -13.59 -5.49
CA GLU A 213 -5.14 -13.41 -5.95
C GLU A 213 -5.84 -12.30 -5.14
N GLN A 214 -5.81 -12.38 -3.82
CA GLN A 214 -6.49 -11.42 -2.94
C GLN A 214 -6.02 -9.98 -3.19
N TRP A 215 -4.72 -9.74 -3.27
CA TRP A 215 -4.14 -8.38 -3.23
C TRP A 215 -3.67 -7.86 -4.60
N VAL A 216 -3.70 -8.70 -5.64
CA VAL A 216 -3.19 -8.32 -6.97
C VAL A 216 -4.22 -8.62 -8.04
N THR A 217 -4.34 -9.88 -8.42
CA THR A 217 -5.10 -10.24 -9.63
C THR A 217 -6.61 -10.27 -9.42
N GLY A 218 -7.09 -10.47 -8.20
CA GLY A 218 -8.51 -10.42 -7.82
C GLY A 218 -8.97 -9.05 -7.33
N SER A 219 -8.05 -8.11 -7.08
CA SER A 219 -8.42 -6.76 -6.66
C SER A 219 -9.27 -6.04 -7.73
N ARG A 220 -10.35 -5.41 -7.30
CA ARG A 220 -11.24 -4.61 -8.15
C ARG A 220 -10.52 -3.43 -8.83
N ASN A 221 -9.44 -2.96 -8.23
CA ASN A 221 -8.66 -1.82 -8.72
C ASN A 221 -7.62 -2.22 -9.76
N PHE A 222 -7.32 -3.52 -9.93
CA PHE A 222 -6.36 -4.01 -10.92
C PHE A 222 -6.84 -3.75 -12.35
N ARG A 223 -5.93 -3.25 -13.21
CA ARG A 223 -6.22 -2.99 -14.63
C ARG A 223 -5.35 -3.90 -15.52
N PRO A 224 -5.81 -5.13 -15.82
CA PRO A 224 -5.04 -6.09 -16.64
C PRO A 224 -4.59 -5.54 -17.98
N HIS A 225 -5.47 -4.81 -18.67
CA HIS A 225 -5.23 -4.25 -20.01
C HIS A 225 -4.24 -3.07 -20.01
N LEU A 226 -4.00 -2.44 -18.84
CA LEU A 226 -2.96 -1.40 -18.62
C LEU A 226 -1.73 -1.94 -17.89
N SER A 227 -1.69 -3.25 -17.66
CA SER A 227 -0.55 -3.96 -17.12
C SER A 227 0.19 -4.68 -18.24
N PHE A 228 1.50 -4.50 -18.32
CA PHE A 228 2.28 -4.97 -19.46
C PHE A 228 3.49 -5.79 -19.03
N LEU A 229 3.86 -6.73 -19.89
CA LEU A 229 5.00 -7.61 -19.74
C LEU A 229 5.99 -7.38 -20.86
N VAL A 230 7.29 -7.39 -20.54
CA VAL A 230 8.34 -7.67 -21.51
C VAL A 230 8.60 -9.17 -21.48
N VAL A 231 8.49 -9.81 -22.64
CA VAL A 231 8.71 -11.26 -22.76
C VAL A 231 9.88 -11.54 -23.69
N ASP A 232 10.61 -12.64 -23.40
CA ASP A 232 11.77 -13.10 -24.16
C ASP A 232 11.36 -14.23 -25.10
N ASP A 233 11.29 -13.93 -26.39
CA ASP A 233 10.88 -14.89 -27.42
C ASP A 233 11.90 -16.05 -27.58
N SER A 234 13.16 -15.84 -27.20
CA SER A 234 14.19 -16.89 -27.21
C SER A 234 14.02 -17.92 -26.07
N ARG A 235 13.15 -17.60 -25.08
CA ARG A 235 12.83 -18.43 -23.90
C ARG A 235 11.33 -18.73 -23.83
N GLU A 236 10.74 -19.10 -24.93
CA GLU A 236 9.32 -19.48 -25.04
C GLU A 236 8.34 -18.41 -24.48
N GLY A 237 8.74 -17.14 -24.54
CA GLY A 237 7.93 -16.02 -24.04
C GLY A 237 7.99 -15.82 -22.53
N ALA A 238 9.07 -16.29 -21.87
CA ALA A 238 9.29 -16.06 -20.45
C ALA A 238 9.27 -14.55 -20.10
N ILE A 239 8.74 -14.21 -18.93
CA ILE A 239 8.67 -12.82 -18.46
C ILE A 239 10.10 -12.34 -18.15
N ALA A 240 10.50 -11.22 -18.72
CA ALA A 240 11.76 -10.53 -18.48
C ALA A 240 11.58 -9.31 -17.55
N ALA A 241 10.48 -8.59 -17.73
CA ALA A 241 10.09 -7.46 -16.89
C ALA A 241 8.56 -7.29 -16.94
N TYR A 242 8.01 -6.58 -15.96
CA TYR A 242 6.57 -6.31 -15.89
C TYR A 242 6.29 -4.98 -15.18
N VAL A 243 5.14 -4.40 -15.53
CA VAL A 243 4.50 -3.31 -14.80
C VAL A 243 3.06 -3.71 -14.57
N GLN A 244 2.61 -3.57 -13.32
CA GLN A 244 1.23 -3.74 -12.91
C GLN A 244 0.64 -2.37 -12.63
N THR A 245 -0.56 -2.11 -13.15
CA THR A 245 -1.28 -0.85 -13.01
C THR A 245 -2.62 -1.07 -12.34
N ASN A 246 -2.94 -0.22 -11.38
CA ASN A 246 -4.24 -0.12 -10.74
C ASN A 246 -4.87 1.24 -11.08
N GLU A 247 -6.19 1.34 -10.87
CA GLU A 247 -6.95 2.59 -10.91
C GLU A 247 -7.93 2.56 -9.74
N TYR A 248 -7.92 3.61 -8.94
CA TYR A 248 -8.80 3.76 -7.79
C TYR A 248 -9.89 4.79 -8.10
N ASP A 249 -11.13 4.33 -8.17
CA ASP A 249 -12.28 5.21 -8.43
C ASP A 249 -12.39 6.32 -7.37
N ALA A 250 -12.01 6.03 -6.12
CA ALA A 250 -12.00 6.98 -5.02
C ALA A 250 -11.12 8.21 -5.28
N VAL A 251 -9.99 8.03 -5.99
CA VAL A 251 -9.12 9.16 -6.38
C VAL A 251 -9.85 10.07 -7.37
N GLN A 252 -10.50 9.49 -8.37
CA GLN A 252 -11.26 10.27 -9.36
C GLN A 252 -12.46 10.97 -8.71
N GLU A 253 -13.17 10.30 -7.81
CA GLU A 253 -14.30 10.90 -7.08
C GLU A 253 -13.86 12.10 -6.21
N ALA A 254 -12.71 11.97 -5.54
CA ALA A 254 -12.19 13.01 -4.64
C ALA A 254 -11.51 14.17 -5.38
N THR A 255 -10.78 13.90 -6.47
CA THR A 255 -9.91 14.87 -7.13
C THR A 255 -10.44 15.36 -8.49
N GLY A 256 -11.36 14.61 -9.10
CA GLY A 256 -11.80 14.80 -10.48
C GLY A 256 -10.80 14.31 -11.53
N LEU A 257 -9.67 13.74 -11.15
CA LEU A 257 -8.60 13.26 -12.04
C LEU A 257 -8.58 11.73 -12.09
N ARG A 258 -8.46 11.16 -13.29
CA ARG A 258 -8.16 9.74 -13.46
C ARG A 258 -6.66 9.50 -13.25
N GLU A 259 -6.32 8.73 -12.25
CA GLU A 259 -4.95 8.42 -11.90
C GLU A 259 -4.60 6.95 -12.13
N ALA A 260 -3.49 6.72 -12.84
CA ALA A 260 -2.90 5.39 -12.97
C ALA A 260 -1.89 5.16 -11.84
N TYR A 261 -2.21 4.24 -10.93
CA TYR A 261 -1.28 3.83 -9.90
C TYR A 261 -0.40 2.67 -10.40
N VAL A 262 0.89 2.94 -10.57
CA VAL A 262 1.89 1.93 -10.96
C VAL A 262 2.24 1.09 -9.73
N ALA A 263 1.45 0.06 -9.50
CA ALA A 263 1.48 -0.71 -8.25
C ALA A 263 2.73 -1.58 -8.09
N LYS A 264 3.24 -2.16 -9.18
CA LYS A 264 4.44 -3.01 -9.16
C LYS A 264 5.25 -2.86 -10.44
N VAL A 265 6.57 -2.73 -10.28
CA VAL A 265 7.55 -2.74 -11.37
C VAL A 265 8.61 -3.77 -11.05
N GLY A 266 8.80 -4.76 -11.90
CA GLY A 266 9.80 -5.79 -11.71
C GLY A 266 10.62 -6.06 -12.98
N THR A 267 11.91 -6.34 -12.79
CA THR A 267 12.80 -6.86 -13.83
C THR A 267 13.56 -8.06 -13.25
N LEU A 268 13.48 -9.17 -13.96
CA LEU A 268 14.16 -10.39 -13.53
C LEU A 268 15.69 -10.19 -13.52
N PRO A 269 16.41 -10.83 -12.60
CA PRO A 269 17.84 -10.58 -12.39
C PRO A 269 18.68 -10.62 -13.65
N GLU A 270 18.49 -11.63 -14.51
CA GLU A 270 19.23 -11.83 -15.76
C GLU A 270 18.92 -10.80 -16.87
N HIS A 271 17.86 -10.01 -16.68
CA HIS A 271 17.43 -8.99 -17.63
C HIS A 271 17.69 -7.55 -17.15
N ARG A 272 18.27 -7.37 -15.96
CA ARG A 272 18.58 -6.05 -15.38
C ARG A 272 19.66 -5.29 -16.16
N GLY A 273 19.72 -3.98 -15.95
CA GLY A 273 20.71 -3.11 -16.60
C GLY A 273 20.51 -2.90 -18.10
N ARG A 274 19.40 -3.42 -18.68
CA ARG A 274 19.09 -3.35 -20.12
C ARG A 274 18.05 -2.28 -20.48
N GLY A 275 17.66 -1.44 -19.53
CA GLY A 275 16.69 -0.36 -19.75
C GLY A 275 15.22 -0.80 -19.83
N LEU A 276 14.89 -2.08 -19.58
CA LEU A 276 13.56 -2.64 -19.79
C LEU A 276 12.48 -1.94 -18.95
N ALA A 277 12.76 -1.68 -17.67
CA ALA A 277 11.81 -1.02 -16.78
C ALA A 277 11.46 0.39 -17.27
N SER A 278 12.45 1.20 -17.69
CA SER A 278 12.19 2.56 -18.21
C SER A 278 11.39 2.53 -19.51
N THR A 279 11.70 1.61 -20.43
CA THR A 279 10.95 1.47 -21.67
C THR A 279 9.52 1.02 -21.42
N LEU A 280 9.34 0.04 -20.51
CA LEU A 280 8.03 -0.49 -20.18
C LEU A 280 7.16 0.54 -19.44
N LEU A 281 7.74 1.31 -18.50
CA LEU A 281 7.02 2.40 -17.82
C LEU A 281 6.52 3.44 -18.83
N ARG A 282 7.35 3.89 -19.76
CA ARG A 282 6.91 4.84 -20.79
C ARG A 282 5.79 4.27 -21.67
N HIS A 283 5.85 2.97 -21.96
CA HIS A 283 4.78 2.28 -22.70
C HIS A 283 3.47 2.30 -21.92
N VAL A 284 3.51 2.02 -20.60
CA VAL A 284 2.35 2.08 -19.68
C VAL A 284 1.79 3.48 -19.62
N LEU A 285 2.63 4.51 -19.42
CA LEU A 285 2.19 5.90 -19.35
C LEU A 285 1.51 6.34 -20.64
N GLU A 286 2.04 5.93 -21.79
CA GLU A 286 1.42 6.24 -23.11
C GLU A 286 0.09 5.50 -23.29
N ALA A 287 -0.01 4.23 -22.84
CA ALA A 287 -1.26 3.47 -22.87
C ALA A 287 -2.32 4.12 -21.96
N CYS A 288 -1.96 4.51 -20.73
CA CYS A 288 -2.85 5.22 -19.81
C CYS A 288 -3.30 6.57 -20.40
N ARG A 289 -2.37 7.34 -21.00
CA ARG A 289 -2.71 8.60 -21.68
C ARG A 289 -3.71 8.38 -22.82
N ALA A 290 -3.52 7.33 -23.62
CA ALA A 290 -4.41 7.00 -24.75
C ALA A 290 -5.82 6.62 -24.28
N GLU A 291 -5.95 6.08 -23.06
CA GLU A 291 -7.23 5.76 -22.41
C GLU A 291 -7.83 6.93 -21.60
N GLY A 292 -7.21 8.10 -21.65
CA GLY A 292 -7.74 9.32 -21.02
C GLY A 292 -7.45 9.44 -19.55
N PHE A 293 -6.39 8.80 -19.04
CA PHE A 293 -5.87 9.11 -17.72
C PHE A 293 -5.17 10.48 -17.71
N ASP A 294 -5.32 11.21 -16.62
CA ASP A 294 -4.77 12.55 -16.46
C ASP A 294 -3.34 12.52 -15.93
N ARG A 295 -3.08 11.62 -14.96
CA ARG A 295 -1.80 11.52 -14.26
C ARG A 295 -1.47 10.07 -13.91
N ALA A 296 -0.24 9.85 -13.41
CA ALA A 296 0.19 8.59 -12.85
C ALA A 296 0.97 8.79 -11.56
N CYS A 297 0.92 7.84 -10.64
CA CYS A 297 1.73 7.84 -9.42
C CYS A 297 2.29 6.45 -9.11
N LEU A 298 3.23 6.38 -8.18
CA LEU A 298 3.82 5.16 -7.62
C LEU A 298 4.45 5.44 -6.26
N ASP A 299 4.66 4.37 -5.50
CA ASP A 299 5.46 4.39 -4.28
C ASP A 299 6.80 3.67 -4.50
N VAL A 300 7.85 4.21 -3.90
CA VAL A 300 9.18 3.61 -3.93
C VAL A 300 9.90 3.78 -2.59
N ASP A 301 10.52 2.70 -2.13
CA ASP A 301 11.44 2.75 -1.02
C ASP A 301 12.69 3.57 -1.39
N SER A 302 13.00 4.59 -0.60
CA SER A 302 14.14 5.49 -0.84
C SER A 302 15.50 4.78 -0.78
N GLU A 303 15.57 3.66 -0.05
CA GLU A 303 16.77 2.83 0.09
C GLU A 303 16.82 1.65 -0.88
N ASN A 304 15.93 1.63 -1.89
CA ASN A 304 15.87 0.55 -2.86
C ASN A 304 17.22 0.39 -3.60
N PRO A 305 17.95 -0.72 -3.40
CA PRO A 305 19.30 -0.91 -3.95
C PRO A 305 19.33 -1.06 -5.47
N SER A 306 18.17 -1.26 -6.11
CA SER A 306 18.08 -1.44 -7.56
C SER A 306 18.31 -0.14 -8.38
N GLY A 307 18.40 1.02 -7.72
CA GLY A 307 18.44 2.32 -8.39
C GLY A 307 17.11 2.70 -9.07
N ALA A 308 16.00 2.17 -8.53
CA ALA A 308 14.65 2.36 -9.07
C ALA A 308 14.26 3.85 -9.17
N LEU A 309 14.67 4.67 -8.20
CA LEU A 309 14.42 6.12 -8.20
C LEU A 309 14.85 6.76 -9.54
N GLY A 310 16.08 6.52 -9.98
CA GLY A 310 16.57 7.04 -11.25
C GLY A 310 15.85 6.44 -12.48
N VAL A 311 15.24 5.26 -12.37
CA VAL A 311 14.39 4.70 -13.43
C VAL A 311 13.10 5.50 -13.55
N TYR A 312 12.47 5.82 -12.42
CA TYR A 312 11.22 6.60 -12.37
C TYR A 312 11.42 8.05 -12.80
N GLU A 313 12.47 8.72 -12.33
CA GLU A 313 12.83 10.07 -12.78
C GLU A 313 13.02 10.15 -14.29
N ARG A 314 13.73 9.18 -14.90
CA ARG A 314 13.90 9.11 -16.37
C ARG A 314 12.59 8.82 -17.12
N ALA A 315 11.59 8.22 -16.45
CA ALA A 315 10.26 8.03 -17.02
C ALA A 315 9.34 9.26 -16.84
N GLY A 316 9.79 10.29 -16.11
CA GLY A 316 9.07 11.55 -15.93
C GLY A 316 8.39 11.70 -14.57
N PHE A 317 8.57 10.74 -13.67
CA PHE A 317 8.06 10.85 -12.31
C PHE A 317 8.88 11.86 -11.51
N VAL A 318 8.20 12.68 -10.73
CA VAL A 318 8.79 13.65 -9.79
C VAL A 318 8.33 13.34 -8.38
N LEU A 319 9.14 13.68 -7.39
CA LEU A 319 8.81 13.48 -5.99
C LEU A 319 7.63 14.37 -5.58
N GLU A 320 6.64 13.79 -4.93
CA GLU A 320 5.46 14.50 -4.42
C GLU A 320 5.38 14.46 -2.89
N LYS A 321 5.64 13.28 -2.27
CA LYS A 321 5.52 13.13 -0.79
C LYS A 321 6.61 12.21 -0.24
N HIS A 322 6.85 12.38 1.05
CA HIS A 322 7.70 11.50 1.86
C HIS A 322 6.88 10.84 2.95
N PHE A 323 6.96 9.52 3.03
CA PHE A 323 6.39 8.73 4.12
C PHE A 323 7.49 8.06 4.93
N THR A 324 7.22 7.86 6.21
CA THR A 324 8.08 7.07 7.10
C THR A 324 7.30 5.89 7.63
N ASP A 325 7.86 4.69 7.49
CA ASP A 325 7.35 3.49 8.15
C ASP A 325 8.02 3.37 9.53
N TYR A 326 7.18 3.23 10.53
CA TYR A 326 7.56 2.98 11.92
C TYR A 326 7.28 1.53 12.26
N VAL A 327 8.20 0.89 12.96
CA VAL A 327 8.14 -0.55 13.21
C VAL A 327 8.24 -0.83 14.71
N LEU A 328 7.35 -1.69 15.19
CA LEU A 328 7.44 -2.34 16.50
C LEU A 328 7.72 -3.83 16.31
N ARG A 329 8.73 -4.35 17.02
CA ARG A 329 9.05 -5.77 17.03
C ARG A 329 8.74 -6.39 18.39
N VAL A 330 8.10 -7.56 18.35
CA VAL A 330 7.84 -8.39 19.53
C VAL A 330 8.59 -9.71 19.32
N PRO A 331 9.55 -10.04 20.17
CA PRO A 331 10.29 -11.31 20.04
C PRO A 331 9.36 -12.52 20.18
N PRO A 332 9.78 -13.69 19.63
CA PRO A 332 9.09 -14.94 19.89
C PRO A 332 8.90 -15.16 21.41
N LEU A 333 7.77 -15.75 21.77
CA LEU A 333 7.54 -16.13 23.16
C LEU A 333 8.41 -17.36 23.48
N GLU A 334 9.12 -17.29 24.57
CA GLU A 334 9.84 -18.44 25.14
C GLU A 334 8.83 -19.41 25.77
N ASP A 335 9.04 -20.72 25.57
CA ASP A 335 8.24 -21.82 26.17
C ASP A 335 8.34 -21.83 27.72
#